data_f6fb70b2a779cdac8fac2e7ecdae1308
#
_entry.id   f6fb70b2a779cdac8fac2e7ecdae1308
#
_cell.length_a   1.000
_cell.length_b   1.000
_cell.length_c   1.000
_cell.angle_alpha   90.00
_cell.angle_beta   90.00
_cell.angle_gamma   90.00
#
_symmetry.space_group_name_H-M   'P 1'
#
loop_
_entity.id
_entity.type
_entity.pdbx_description
1 polymer ?
#
loop_
_entity_poly.entity_id
_entity_poly.type
_entity_poly.pdbx_seq_one_letter_code
_entity_poly.pdbx_strand_id
1 'polypeptide(L)'
;MASLKNLIYPRSIGQRFAMAIGAGAGLILIVLALANYYSGRKLLLQQTSSEALKEVHDEMRTMDDLVDRMAMYPNIIGATQLADEKKGGVSVNWLASLLEYCPIPAVYGLYMVLDDKDWRDPASDIWVDRKTWPNGARLKYDFHDPSQDWYHGAKASGSLHVTQPYFDEGGSEIDMISITKPVYSRKGTFIGVAGVDVALDEMRRIVRKMHIRDFGTILTGEGGMVTSVTEQPKQITKDLRESAYLITETGAIIVSPEESMDTHPAAPGGQPVKDDEAALATLLTQGLVTSLPGISEILASPSGWLRLKDGSDKVIYWAQGRNTGWKLVLEVPYQLIVAPARELAVQSAVIGGLGVALLIGVVFFVARRVSGPISELQSIASNFEKGSYEEGKETLERIQGRSDELGRFARSFSTMAREIRLRETRLSEWNANLERTVRERTADLAQAIEKVEKTNQAMAAELAEAATYSRAVLPGKLTQPVTTDWVFVTSSQLGGDSFGYHWLDDNTLALYLLDVCGHGVGAALLSISVVN
;
A
#
# COMPACT_ATOMS: atom_id res chain seq x y z
N MET A 1 1.51 26.96 47.04
CA MET A 1 2.55 25.91 47.23
C MET A 1 2.22 24.85 48.28
N ALA A 2 1.41 25.11 49.28
CA ALA A 2 0.98 24.07 50.25
C ALA A 2 0.04 22.99 49.67
N SER A 3 -0.72 23.30 48.61
CA SER A 3 -1.66 22.36 47.96
C SER A 3 -0.98 21.23 47.17
N LEU A 4 0.20 21.47 46.54
CA LEU A 4 0.91 20.48 45.77
C LEU A 4 1.70 19.48 46.65
N LYS A 5 2.20 19.91 47.83
CA LYS A 5 2.90 19.00 48.76
C LYS A 5 1.96 17.94 49.36
N ASN A 6 0.66 18.26 49.54
CA ASN A 6 -0.33 17.30 50.01
C ASN A 6 -0.78 16.29 48.96
N LEU A 7 -0.49 16.54 47.67
CA LEU A 7 -0.76 15.62 46.58
C LEU A 7 0.31 14.52 46.49
N ILE A 8 1.55 14.80 46.93
CA ILE A 8 2.71 13.91 46.79
C ILE A 8 2.86 12.96 48.00
N TYR A 9 2.37 13.34 49.21
CA TYR A 9 2.41 12.50 50.40
C TYR A 9 1.01 12.21 50.96
N PRO A 10 0.40 11.08 50.57
CA PRO A 10 -0.93 10.73 51.07
C PRO A 10 -0.88 10.42 52.53
N ARG A 11 -1.65 11.18 53.31
CA ARG A 11 -1.78 11.02 54.78
C ARG A 11 -2.73 9.89 55.20
N SER A 12 -3.64 9.49 54.30
CA SER A 12 -4.58 8.41 54.57
C SER A 12 -4.30 7.16 53.73
N ILE A 13 -4.60 5.99 54.28
CA ILE A 13 -4.52 4.68 53.59
C ILE A 13 -5.34 4.72 52.29
N GLY A 14 -6.54 5.29 52.33
CA GLY A 14 -7.38 5.44 51.14
C GLY A 14 -6.74 6.26 49.99
N GLN A 15 -6.03 7.33 50.33
CA GLN A 15 -5.28 8.11 49.32
C GLN A 15 -4.11 7.33 48.75
N ARG A 16 -3.43 6.52 49.55
CA ARG A 16 -2.34 5.64 49.08
C ARG A 16 -2.87 4.57 48.13
N PHE A 17 -3.97 3.93 48.49
CA PHE A 17 -4.63 2.95 47.61
C PHE A 17 -5.12 3.59 46.30
N ALA A 18 -5.75 4.77 46.39
CA ALA A 18 -6.20 5.51 45.21
C ALA A 18 -5.08 5.82 44.23
N MET A 19 -3.94 6.29 44.75
CA MET A 19 -2.77 6.57 43.90
C MET A 19 -2.13 5.31 43.33
N ALA A 20 -2.05 4.21 44.13
CA ALA A 20 -1.50 2.94 43.67
C ALA A 20 -2.37 2.32 42.55
N ILE A 21 -3.69 2.34 42.70
CA ILE A 21 -4.65 1.86 41.69
C ILE A 21 -4.59 2.77 40.44
N GLY A 22 -4.60 4.10 40.61
CA GLY A 22 -4.51 5.04 39.52
C GLY A 22 -3.18 4.93 38.75
N ALA A 23 -2.06 4.80 39.45
CA ALA A 23 -0.76 4.60 38.84
C ALA A 23 -0.66 3.23 38.12
N GLY A 24 -1.18 2.16 38.73
CA GLY A 24 -1.20 0.83 38.13
C GLY A 24 -2.09 0.77 36.88
N ALA A 25 -3.30 1.31 36.95
CA ALA A 25 -4.19 1.42 35.80
C ALA A 25 -3.59 2.30 34.69
N GLY A 26 -2.97 3.42 35.06
CA GLY A 26 -2.28 4.30 34.10
C GLY A 26 -1.13 3.58 33.40
N LEU A 27 -0.31 2.83 34.13
CA LEU A 27 0.78 2.04 33.56
C LEU A 27 0.27 0.98 32.59
N ILE A 28 -0.77 0.24 32.97
CA ILE A 28 -1.39 -0.79 32.12
C ILE A 28 -1.93 -0.17 30.83
N LEU A 29 -2.62 0.97 30.92
CA LEU A 29 -3.15 1.67 29.76
C LEU A 29 -2.05 2.20 28.84
N ILE A 30 -0.96 2.71 29.39
CA ILE A 30 0.22 3.12 28.61
C ILE A 30 0.82 1.92 27.88
N VAL A 31 1.03 0.80 28.56
CA VAL A 31 1.56 -0.43 27.96
C VAL A 31 0.64 -0.96 26.86
N LEU A 32 -0.68 -0.99 27.09
CA LEU A 32 -1.67 -1.39 26.10
C LEU A 32 -1.70 -0.43 24.90
N ALA A 33 -1.65 0.87 25.13
CA ALA A 33 -1.62 1.87 24.05
C ALA A 33 -0.34 1.73 23.18
N LEU A 34 0.80 1.52 23.82
CA LEU A 34 2.06 1.25 23.13
C LEU A 34 2.01 -0.07 22.35
N ALA A 35 1.53 -1.14 22.98
CA ALA A 35 1.40 -2.44 22.32
C ALA A 35 0.45 -2.36 21.11
N ASN A 36 -0.70 -1.71 21.24
CA ASN A 36 -1.64 -1.48 20.15
C ASN A 36 -1.02 -0.61 19.03
N TYR A 37 -0.27 0.42 19.40
CA TYR A 37 0.45 1.25 18.43
C TYR A 37 1.46 0.44 17.62
N TYR A 38 2.33 -0.33 18.31
CA TYR A 38 3.34 -1.14 17.62
C TYR A 38 2.72 -2.25 16.78
N SER A 39 1.70 -2.92 17.30
CA SER A 39 0.99 -3.97 16.57
C SER A 39 0.20 -3.41 15.38
N GLY A 40 -0.52 -2.33 15.58
CA GLY A 40 -1.26 -1.64 14.52
C GLY A 40 -0.36 -1.13 13.41
N ARG A 41 0.77 -0.51 13.78
CA ARG A 41 1.79 -0.06 12.82
C ARG A 41 2.37 -1.22 12.00
N LYS A 42 2.67 -2.36 12.63
CA LYS A 42 3.19 -3.55 11.92
C LYS A 42 2.15 -4.13 10.97
N LEU A 43 0.92 -4.26 11.44
CA LEU A 43 -0.18 -4.79 10.65
C LEU A 43 -0.49 -3.88 9.45
N LEU A 44 -0.61 -2.57 9.67
CA LEU A 44 -0.83 -1.59 8.60
C LEU A 44 0.29 -1.63 7.57
N LEU A 45 1.55 -1.67 8.01
CA LEU A 45 2.67 -1.76 7.07
C LEU A 45 2.58 -3.02 6.22
N GLN A 46 2.27 -4.17 6.80
CA GLN A 46 2.14 -5.42 6.06
C GLN A 46 0.95 -5.40 5.11
N GLN A 47 -0.20 -4.95 5.55
CA GLN A 47 -1.41 -4.88 4.74
C GLN A 47 -1.24 -3.89 3.59
N THR A 48 -0.82 -2.65 3.89
CA THR A 48 -0.60 -1.62 2.87
C THR A 48 0.50 -2.03 1.90
N SER A 49 1.58 -2.70 2.37
CA SER A 49 2.63 -3.18 1.48
C SER A 49 2.13 -4.28 0.55
N SER A 50 1.26 -5.17 1.02
CA SER A 50 0.65 -6.20 0.17
C SER A 50 -0.26 -5.60 -0.90
N GLU A 51 -1.06 -4.62 -0.52
CA GLU A 51 -1.98 -3.92 -1.43
C GLU A 51 -1.22 -3.04 -2.43
N ALA A 52 -0.19 -2.32 -1.97
CA ALA A 52 0.69 -1.52 -2.81
C ALA A 52 1.44 -2.37 -3.85
N LEU A 53 2.01 -3.48 -3.41
CA LEU A 53 2.73 -4.39 -4.30
C LEU A 53 1.81 -4.96 -5.38
N LYS A 54 0.57 -5.23 -5.04
CA LYS A 54 -0.45 -5.70 -5.95
C LYS A 54 -0.80 -4.63 -6.99
N GLU A 55 -1.00 -3.39 -6.56
CA GLU A 55 -1.28 -2.25 -7.46
C GLU A 55 -0.13 -2.07 -8.46
N VAL A 56 1.12 -2.10 -7.97
CA VAL A 56 2.30 -2.02 -8.85
C VAL A 56 2.34 -3.19 -9.86
N HIS A 57 1.90 -4.39 -9.46
CA HIS A 57 1.79 -5.52 -10.36
C HIS A 57 0.69 -5.33 -11.42
N ASP A 58 -0.45 -4.82 -11.04
CA ASP A 58 -1.57 -4.61 -11.96
C ASP A 58 -1.25 -3.51 -12.97
N GLU A 59 -0.58 -2.44 -12.52
CA GLU A 59 -0.09 -1.39 -13.42
C GLU A 59 1.04 -1.89 -14.35
N MET A 60 1.96 -2.73 -13.84
CA MET A 60 3.01 -3.33 -14.68
C MET A 60 2.41 -4.26 -15.75
N ARG A 61 1.31 -4.97 -15.44
CA ARG A 61 0.58 -5.74 -16.44
C ARG A 61 -0.03 -4.88 -17.53
N THR A 62 -0.61 -3.75 -17.14
CA THR A 62 -1.15 -2.80 -18.12
C THR A 62 -0.06 -2.32 -19.07
N MET A 63 1.16 -2.16 -18.55
CA MET A 63 2.34 -1.84 -19.35
C MET A 63 2.75 -2.99 -20.27
N ASP A 64 2.81 -4.22 -19.75
CA ASP A 64 3.09 -5.41 -20.55
C ASP A 64 2.07 -5.58 -21.69
N ASP A 65 0.78 -5.42 -21.40
CA ASP A 65 -0.29 -5.49 -22.40
C ASP A 65 -0.15 -4.39 -23.49
N LEU A 66 0.35 -3.23 -23.11
CA LEU A 66 0.65 -2.16 -24.06
C LEU A 66 1.83 -2.56 -24.99
N VAL A 67 2.91 -3.06 -24.41
CA VAL A 67 4.09 -3.53 -25.16
C VAL A 67 3.70 -4.69 -26.07
N ASP A 68 2.90 -5.64 -25.61
CA ASP A 68 2.40 -6.77 -26.41
C ASP A 68 1.57 -6.29 -27.61
N ARG A 69 0.72 -5.28 -27.42
CA ARG A 69 -0.02 -4.68 -28.54
C ARG A 69 0.91 -3.97 -29.54
N MET A 70 1.96 -3.28 -29.07
CA MET A 70 2.96 -2.69 -29.94
C MET A 70 3.78 -3.76 -30.67
N ALA A 71 4.13 -4.85 -30.01
CA ALA A 71 4.84 -5.99 -30.58
C ALA A 71 4.08 -6.73 -31.70
N MET A 72 2.79 -6.45 -31.87
CA MET A 72 2.03 -6.95 -33.03
C MET A 72 2.51 -6.33 -34.35
N TYR A 73 2.97 -5.09 -34.35
CA TYR A 73 3.39 -4.39 -35.56
C TYR A 73 4.61 -5.03 -36.25
N PRO A 74 5.73 -5.33 -35.58
CA PRO A 74 6.81 -6.09 -36.17
C PRO A 74 6.37 -7.44 -36.74
N ASN A 75 5.42 -8.13 -36.09
CA ASN A 75 4.85 -9.39 -36.59
C ASN A 75 4.10 -9.19 -37.91
N ILE A 76 3.24 -8.15 -37.97
CA ILE A 76 2.46 -7.83 -39.17
C ILE A 76 3.40 -7.41 -40.32
N ILE A 77 4.40 -6.59 -40.04
CA ILE A 77 5.39 -6.12 -41.01
C ILE A 77 6.17 -7.33 -41.58
N GLY A 78 6.72 -8.17 -40.68
CA GLY A 78 7.45 -9.36 -41.10
C GLY A 78 6.60 -10.35 -41.91
N ALA A 79 5.35 -10.57 -41.50
CA ALA A 79 4.42 -11.43 -42.22
C ALA A 79 4.11 -10.88 -43.64
N THR A 80 3.93 -9.57 -43.75
CA THR A 80 3.68 -8.89 -45.03
C THR A 80 4.91 -8.97 -45.93
N GLN A 81 6.11 -8.77 -45.38
CA GLN A 81 7.38 -8.93 -46.11
C GLN A 81 7.47 -10.34 -46.75
N LEU A 82 7.12 -11.37 -46.00
CA LEU A 82 7.15 -12.76 -46.47
C LEU A 82 6.06 -13.08 -47.49
N ALA A 83 4.88 -12.46 -47.38
CA ALA A 83 3.75 -12.73 -48.27
C ALA A 83 3.97 -12.11 -49.65
N ASP A 84 4.60 -10.94 -49.72
CA ASP A 84 4.78 -10.15 -50.93
C ASP A 84 6.24 -10.12 -51.43
N GLU A 85 7.10 -11.05 -50.94
CA GLU A 85 8.51 -11.13 -51.31
C GLU A 85 8.77 -11.08 -52.84
N LYS A 86 7.88 -11.71 -53.63
CA LYS A 86 7.96 -11.70 -55.09
C LYS A 86 7.54 -10.37 -55.73
N LYS A 87 6.85 -9.49 -54.99
CA LYS A 87 6.35 -8.21 -55.47
C LYS A 87 7.10 -7.02 -54.88
N GLY A 88 8.20 -7.26 -54.15
CA GLY A 88 9.01 -6.24 -53.52
C GLY A 88 8.80 -6.09 -52.02
N GLY A 89 7.96 -6.92 -51.43
CA GLY A 89 7.75 -6.92 -49.97
C GLY A 89 6.97 -5.71 -49.44
N VAL A 90 7.31 -5.27 -48.24
CA VAL A 90 6.72 -4.10 -47.57
C VAL A 90 7.11 -2.83 -48.32
N SER A 91 6.17 -1.89 -48.50
CA SER A 91 6.42 -0.59 -49.13
C SER A 91 6.24 0.56 -48.14
N VAL A 92 6.87 1.71 -48.43
CA VAL A 92 6.73 2.95 -47.62
C VAL A 92 5.24 3.33 -47.43
N ASN A 93 4.46 3.33 -48.52
CA ASN A 93 3.04 3.69 -48.47
C ASN A 93 2.24 2.74 -47.57
N TRP A 94 2.58 1.45 -47.57
CA TRP A 94 1.92 0.48 -46.72
C TRP A 94 2.27 0.70 -45.26
N LEU A 95 3.56 0.94 -44.92
CA LEU A 95 3.96 1.26 -43.55
C LEU A 95 3.35 2.57 -43.07
N ALA A 96 3.31 3.61 -43.93
CA ALA A 96 2.70 4.88 -43.60
C ALA A 96 1.20 4.73 -43.32
N SER A 97 0.49 3.95 -44.13
CA SER A 97 -0.93 3.62 -43.84
C SER A 97 -1.08 2.84 -42.55
N LEU A 98 -0.23 1.85 -42.30
CA LEU A 98 -0.27 1.08 -41.05
C LEU A 98 -0.05 1.97 -39.82
N LEU A 99 0.88 2.94 -39.93
CA LEU A 99 1.17 3.90 -38.86
C LEU A 99 0.02 4.92 -38.69
N GLU A 100 -0.56 5.41 -39.77
CA GLU A 100 -1.70 6.34 -39.75
C GLU A 100 -2.90 5.76 -39.01
N TYR A 101 -3.22 4.48 -39.29
CA TYR A 101 -4.32 3.79 -38.62
C TYR A 101 -3.95 3.15 -37.27
N CYS A 102 -2.70 3.31 -36.80
CA CYS A 102 -2.28 2.82 -35.50
C CYS A 102 -2.94 3.62 -34.36
N PRO A 103 -3.79 3.00 -33.53
CA PRO A 103 -4.49 3.70 -32.44
C PRO A 103 -3.60 3.94 -31.20
N ILE A 104 -2.36 3.50 -31.21
CA ILE A 104 -1.44 3.60 -30.07
C ILE A 104 -0.56 4.83 -30.27
N PRO A 105 -0.75 5.93 -29.52
CA PRO A 105 0.04 7.15 -29.67
C PRO A 105 1.53 6.96 -29.43
N ALA A 106 1.89 6.01 -28.56
CA ALA A 106 3.30 5.72 -28.24
C ALA A 106 4.07 5.13 -29.43
N VAL A 107 3.40 4.49 -30.39
CA VAL A 107 4.02 4.04 -31.63
C VAL A 107 4.39 5.27 -32.46
N TYR A 108 5.67 5.58 -32.51
CA TYR A 108 6.21 6.72 -33.21
C TYR A 108 6.60 6.41 -34.65
N GLY A 109 7.32 5.31 -34.86
CA GLY A 109 7.79 4.86 -36.15
C GLY A 109 7.59 3.37 -36.42
N LEU A 110 7.59 2.99 -37.68
CA LEU A 110 7.55 1.60 -38.15
C LEU A 110 8.61 1.41 -39.22
N TYR A 111 9.29 0.26 -39.21
CA TYR A 111 10.35 -0.02 -40.17
C TYR A 111 10.52 -1.50 -40.51
N MET A 112 11.16 -1.73 -41.63
CA MET A 112 11.70 -3.02 -42.08
C MET A 112 13.08 -2.79 -42.68
N VAL A 113 14.11 -3.50 -42.20
CA VAL A 113 15.46 -3.50 -42.78
C VAL A 113 15.81 -4.90 -43.28
N LEU A 114 16.55 -4.97 -44.39
CA LEU A 114 16.93 -6.22 -45.03
C LEU A 114 18.44 -6.48 -44.87
N ASP A 115 18.80 -7.66 -44.35
CA ASP A 115 20.17 -8.06 -44.01
C ASP A 115 21.04 -8.30 -45.23
N ASP A 116 20.44 -8.69 -46.38
CA ASP A 116 21.13 -9.03 -47.61
C ASP A 116 21.54 -7.81 -48.47
N LYS A 117 21.21 -6.61 -48.00
CA LYS A 117 21.45 -5.35 -48.70
C LYS A 117 22.53 -4.53 -47.99
N ASP A 118 23.38 -3.88 -48.81
CA ASP A 118 24.23 -2.81 -48.30
C ASP A 118 23.31 -1.69 -47.75
N TRP A 119 23.60 -1.17 -46.58
CA TRP A 119 22.78 -0.12 -45.96
C TRP A 119 22.65 1.14 -46.85
N ARG A 120 23.57 1.30 -47.85
CA ARG A 120 23.51 2.36 -48.88
C ARG A 120 22.54 2.06 -50.02
N ASP A 121 22.09 0.81 -50.16
CA ASP A 121 21.10 0.42 -51.18
C ASP A 121 19.74 1.06 -50.85
N PRO A 122 19.10 1.78 -51.76
CA PRO A 122 17.74 2.30 -51.52
C PRO A 122 16.69 1.28 -51.14
N ALA A 123 16.94 0.01 -51.34
CA ALA A 123 16.04 -1.08 -51.00
C ALA A 123 16.41 -1.78 -49.69
N SER A 124 17.44 -1.31 -48.95
CA SER A 124 17.90 -1.96 -47.72
C SER A 124 17.01 -1.68 -46.52
N ASP A 125 16.40 -0.50 -46.48
CA ASP A 125 15.63 -0.04 -45.36
C ASP A 125 14.36 0.72 -45.81
N ILE A 126 13.31 0.52 -45.09
CA ILE A 126 12.04 1.24 -45.22
C ILE A 126 11.62 1.66 -43.82
N TRP A 127 11.53 2.96 -43.60
CA TRP A 127 11.18 3.53 -42.30
C TRP A 127 10.20 4.70 -42.45
N VAL A 128 9.24 4.81 -41.57
CA VAL A 128 8.24 5.88 -41.50
C VAL A 128 8.06 6.30 -40.05
N ASP A 129 7.87 7.58 -39.79
CA ASP A 129 7.48 8.10 -38.50
C ASP A 129 6.30 9.07 -38.58
N ARG A 130 5.70 9.37 -37.42
CA ARG A 130 4.52 10.23 -37.35
C ARG A 130 4.77 11.71 -37.59
N LYS A 131 6.01 12.18 -37.46
CA LYS A 131 6.29 13.61 -37.34
C LYS A 131 7.29 14.11 -38.38
N THR A 132 8.42 13.44 -38.44
CA THR A 132 9.54 13.88 -39.25
C THR A 132 9.46 13.31 -40.67
N TRP A 133 9.11 12.05 -40.79
CA TRP A 133 9.16 11.28 -42.02
C TRP A 133 7.88 10.48 -42.32
N PRO A 134 6.69 11.14 -42.35
CA PRO A 134 5.44 10.42 -42.58
C PRO A 134 5.35 9.76 -43.97
N ASN A 135 6.14 10.22 -44.93
CA ASN A 135 6.21 9.67 -46.27
C ASN A 135 7.44 8.78 -46.51
N GLY A 136 8.09 8.40 -45.40
CA GLY A 136 9.29 7.58 -45.40
C GLY A 136 10.60 8.32 -45.49
N ALA A 137 11.57 7.75 -44.85
CA ALA A 137 12.97 8.18 -44.93
C ALA A 137 13.88 6.97 -45.04
N ARG A 138 15.14 7.26 -45.20
CA ARG A 138 16.22 6.29 -45.11
C ARG A 138 17.08 6.59 -43.90
N LEU A 139 17.53 5.52 -43.25
CA LEU A 139 18.53 5.64 -42.19
C LEU A 139 19.80 6.29 -42.72
N LYS A 140 20.38 7.21 -41.98
CA LYS A 140 21.60 7.92 -42.34
C LYS A 140 22.86 7.26 -41.77
N TYR A 141 22.70 6.11 -41.17
CA TYR A 141 23.75 5.32 -40.52
C TYR A 141 23.71 3.86 -40.95
N ASP A 142 24.80 3.15 -40.72
CA ASP A 142 24.90 1.71 -41.00
C ASP A 142 24.24 0.92 -39.88
N PHE A 143 23.09 0.31 -40.16
CA PHE A 143 22.39 -0.50 -39.17
C PHE A 143 23.08 -1.86 -38.88
N HIS A 144 24.12 -2.23 -39.66
CA HIS A 144 24.98 -3.38 -39.32
C HIS A 144 26.10 -3.00 -38.33
N ASP A 145 26.24 -1.74 -37.95
CA ASP A 145 27.20 -1.33 -36.92
C ASP A 145 26.88 -2.07 -35.61
N PRO A 146 27.87 -2.70 -34.93
CA PRO A 146 27.67 -3.43 -33.70
C PRO A 146 27.01 -2.64 -32.58
N SER A 147 27.02 -1.31 -32.60
CA SER A 147 26.36 -0.43 -31.64
C SER A 147 24.84 -0.43 -31.78
N GLN A 148 24.31 -0.87 -32.95
CA GLN A 148 22.88 -0.85 -33.23
C GLN A 148 22.15 -2.05 -32.56
N ASP A 149 21.85 -1.90 -31.27
CA ASP A 149 21.21 -2.94 -30.45
C ASP A 149 19.85 -3.40 -31.02
N TRP A 150 19.05 -2.45 -31.55
CA TRP A 150 17.75 -2.76 -32.12
C TRP A 150 17.83 -3.77 -33.30
N TYR A 151 18.94 -3.80 -34.02
CA TYR A 151 19.18 -4.75 -35.09
C TYR A 151 19.88 -6.01 -34.59
N HIS A 152 21.02 -5.86 -33.91
CA HIS A 152 21.85 -6.99 -33.47
C HIS A 152 21.18 -7.78 -32.33
N GLY A 153 20.50 -7.11 -31.40
CA GLY A 153 19.76 -7.76 -30.32
C GLY A 153 18.62 -8.64 -30.84
N ALA A 154 17.85 -8.16 -31.83
CA ALA A 154 16.82 -8.96 -32.49
C ALA A 154 17.41 -10.16 -33.22
N LYS A 155 18.50 -9.97 -33.99
CA LYS A 155 19.18 -11.04 -34.73
C LYS A 155 19.76 -12.09 -33.79
N ALA A 156 20.37 -11.67 -32.69
CA ALA A 156 20.99 -12.57 -31.70
C ALA A 156 19.97 -13.34 -30.86
N SER A 157 18.89 -12.68 -30.43
CA SER A 157 17.83 -13.32 -29.64
C SER A 157 16.99 -14.31 -30.43
N GLY A 158 16.90 -14.14 -31.74
CA GLY A 158 16.01 -14.92 -32.60
C GLY A 158 14.51 -14.74 -32.31
N SER A 159 14.17 -13.78 -31.45
CA SER A 159 12.82 -13.52 -30.94
C SER A 159 12.55 -12.02 -30.84
N LEU A 160 11.42 -11.66 -30.21
CA LEU A 160 11.15 -10.28 -29.91
C LEU A 160 12.26 -9.72 -28.99
N HIS A 161 12.80 -8.56 -29.36
CA HIS A 161 13.80 -7.83 -28.61
C HIS A 161 13.31 -6.42 -28.33
N VAL A 162 13.50 -5.94 -27.12
CA VAL A 162 13.20 -4.57 -26.70
C VAL A 162 14.50 -3.92 -26.27
N THR A 163 14.86 -2.83 -26.94
CA THR A 163 16.13 -2.14 -26.67
C THR A 163 16.14 -1.44 -25.31
N GLN A 164 17.34 -1.12 -24.83
CA GLN A 164 17.49 -0.08 -23.82
C GLN A 164 17.05 1.27 -24.41
N PRO A 165 16.68 2.26 -23.58
CA PRO A 165 16.45 3.62 -24.04
C PRO A 165 17.68 4.17 -24.77
N TYR A 166 17.47 4.80 -25.93
CA TYR A 166 18.52 5.43 -26.71
C TYR A 166 18.01 6.66 -27.45
N PHE A 167 18.90 7.54 -27.82
CA PHE A 167 18.62 8.66 -28.73
C PHE A 167 18.91 8.22 -30.16
N ASP A 168 17.93 8.38 -31.06
CA ASP A 168 18.04 7.94 -32.45
C ASP A 168 18.72 9.01 -33.32
N GLU A 169 20.05 9.14 -33.18
CA GLU A 169 20.86 10.09 -33.95
C GLU A 169 20.92 9.69 -35.44
N GLY A 170 20.64 10.63 -36.31
CA GLY A 170 20.58 10.38 -37.75
C GLY A 170 19.29 9.70 -38.24
N GLY A 171 18.38 9.37 -37.33
CA GLY A 171 17.03 8.88 -37.59
C GLY A 171 15.97 9.89 -37.19
N SER A 172 15.13 9.56 -36.20
CA SER A 172 14.04 10.41 -35.75
C SER A 172 14.43 11.56 -34.84
N GLU A 173 15.64 11.61 -34.33
CA GLU A 173 16.18 12.64 -33.43
C GLU A 173 15.36 12.79 -32.13
N ILE A 174 14.93 11.68 -31.57
CA ILE A 174 14.20 11.61 -30.29
C ILE A 174 14.70 10.47 -29.41
N ASP A 175 14.45 10.59 -28.12
CA ASP A 175 14.63 9.49 -27.19
C ASP A 175 13.54 8.44 -27.39
N MET A 176 13.96 7.19 -27.55
CA MET A 176 13.06 6.09 -27.82
C MET A 176 13.54 4.76 -27.28
N ILE A 177 12.66 3.77 -27.37
CA ILE A 177 12.98 2.35 -27.37
C ILE A 177 12.46 1.76 -28.67
N SER A 178 13.10 0.72 -29.15
CA SER A 178 12.60 -0.06 -30.29
C SER A 178 12.16 -1.45 -29.83
N ILE A 179 11.00 -1.87 -30.29
CA ILE A 179 10.50 -3.23 -30.16
C ILE A 179 10.69 -3.89 -31.51
N THR A 180 11.60 -4.83 -31.58
CA THR A 180 12.11 -5.37 -32.84
C THR A 180 11.92 -6.89 -32.90
N LYS A 181 11.81 -7.39 -34.12
CA LYS A 181 11.70 -8.83 -34.36
C LYS A 181 12.48 -9.23 -35.59
N PRO A 182 13.28 -10.32 -35.51
CA PRO A 182 13.93 -10.87 -36.67
C PRO A 182 12.92 -11.52 -37.61
N VAL A 183 13.10 -11.31 -38.89
CA VAL A 183 12.27 -11.89 -39.96
C VAL A 183 13.06 -12.99 -40.64
N TYR A 184 12.47 -14.18 -40.71
CA TYR A 184 13.08 -15.34 -41.35
C TYR A 184 12.26 -15.79 -42.54
N SER A 185 12.94 -16.23 -43.62
CA SER A 185 12.28 -16.85 -44.75
C SER A 185 11.53 -18.12 -44.37
N ARG A 186 10.69 -18.64 -45.24
CA ARG A 186 10.04 -19.96 -45.05
C ARG A 186 11.06 -21.10 -44.92
N LYS A 187 12.31 -20.89 -45.33
CA LYS A 187 13.41 -21.86 -45.22
C LYS A 187 14.24 -21.68 -43.94
N GLY A 188 13.89 -20.73 -43.07
CA GLY A 188 14.61 -20.43 -41.84
C GLY A 188 15.84 -19.52 -42.02
N THR A 189 16.05 -18.93 -43.22
CA THR A 189 17.15 -17.97 -43.45
C THR A 189 16.73 -16.60 -42.89
N PHE A 190 17.60 -15.95 -42.12
CA PHE A 190 17.40 -14.58 -41.67
C PHE A 190 17.32 -13.63 -42.86
N ILE A 191 16.28 -12.80 -42.90
CA ILE A 191 16.04 -11.84 -43.99
C ILE A 191 16.37 -10.43 -43.53
N GLY A 192 16.06 -10.12 -42.26
CA GLY A 192 16.21 -8.78 -41.74
C GLY A 192 15.43 -8.58 -40.43
N VAL A 193 15.19 -7.33 -40.06
CA VAL A 193 14.51 -6.96 -38.83
C VAL A 193 13.33 -6.05 -39.14
N ALA A 194 12.17 -6.38 -38.58
CA ALA A 194 11.00 -5.50 -38.53
C ALA A 194 10.89 -4.90 -37.13
N GLY A 195 10.54 -3.63 -37.06
CA GLY A 195 10.46 -2.95 -35.77
C GLY A 195 9.40 -1.87 -35.68
N VAL A 196 9.15 -1.49 -34.46
CA VAL A 196 8.33 -0.34 -34.06
C VAL A 196 9.11 0.50 -33.07
N ASP A 197 9.20 1.79 -33.36
CA ASP A 197 9.84 2.78 -32.50
C ASP A 197 8.78 3.39 -31.58
N VAL A 198 9.12 3.48 -30.32
CA VAL A 198 8.24 3.95 -29.25
C VAL A 198 8.89 5.16 -28.60
N ALA A 199 8.27 6.33 -28.76
CA ALA A 199 8.75 7.57 -28.18
C ALA A 199 8.65 7.53 -26.64
N LEU A 200 9.76 7.83 -25.95
CA LEU A 200 9.80 7.83 -24.49
C LEU A 200 8.87 8.87 -23.86
N ASP A 201 8.66 10.00 -24.52
CA ASP A 201 7.71 11.03 -24.05
C ASP A 201 6.27 10.52 -23.97
N GLU A 202 5.87 9.67 -24.90
CA GLU A 202 4.55 9.03 -24.84
C GLU A 202 4.49 7.98 -23.72
N MET A 203 5.56 7.22 -23.51
CA MET A 203 5.68 6.29 -22.39
C MET A 203 5.61 7.03 -21.06
N ARG A 204 6.31 8.16 -20.92
CA ARG A 204 6.22 9.04 -19.74
C ARG A 204 4.78 9.50 -19.51
N ARG A 205 4.06 9.92 -20.58
CA ARG A 205 2.63 10.29 -20.47
C ARG A 205 1.74 9.14 -20.01
N ILE A 206 2.02 7.93 -20.47
CA ILE A 206 1.27 6.73 -20.09
C ILE A 206 1.51 6.41 -18.62
N VAL A 207 2.77 6.34 -18.18
CA VAL A 207 3.11 6.09 -16.76
C VAL A 207 2.51 7.16 -15.85
N ARG A 208 2.58 8.43 -16.23
CA ARG A 208 1.94 9.54 -15.48
C ARG A 208 0.41 9.46 -15.46
N LYS A 209 -0.24 8.81 -16.44
CA LYS A 209 -1.69 8.58 -16.47
C LYS A 209 -2.12 7.31 -15.78
N MET A 210 -1.19 6.43 -15.44
CA MET A 210 -1.48 5.23 -14.68
C MET A 210 -2.23 5.60 -13.41
N HIS A 211 -3.37 5.01 -13.21
CA HIS A 211 -4.26 5.36 -12.12
C HIS A 211 -3.88 4.56 -10.88
N ILE A 212 -2.98 5.09 -10.07
CA ILE A 212 -2.77 4.62 -8.69
C ILE A 212 -4.00 5.05 -7.87
N ARG A 213 -5.20 4.61 -8.34
CA ARG A 213 -6.49 5.08 -7.82
C ARG A 213 -6.76 4.60 -6.41
N ASP A 214 -6.38 3.36 -6.16
CA ASP A 214 -6.80 2.70 -4.94
C ASP A 214 -5.80 2.93 -3.80
N PHE A 215 -4.57 3.36 -4.13
CA PHE A 215 -3.55 3.62 -3.12
C PHE A 215 -3.93 4.78 -2.19
N GLY A 216 -4.50 5.84 -2.73
CA GLY A 216 -5.03 6.95 -1.94
C GLY A 216 -6.22 6.53 -1.06
N THR A 217 -7.09 5.67 -1.58
CA THR A 217 -8.23 5.10 -0.88
C THR A 217 -7.79 4.11 0.21
N ILE A 218 -6.79 3.29 -0.07
CA ILE A 218 -6.17 2.36 0.90
C ILE A 218 -5.56 3.15 2.07
N LEU A 219 -4.85 4.24 1.79
CA LEU A 219 -4.23 5.07 2.82
C LEU A 219 -5.25 5.89 3.63
N THR A 220 -6.36 6.28 3.04
CA THR A 220 -7.38 7.12 3.69
C THR A 220 -8.54 6.34 4.31
N GLY A 221 -8.69 5.05 4.00
CA GLY A 221 -9.74 4.16 4.52
C GLY A 221 -11.16 4.56 4.07
N GLU A 222 -11.74 3.84 3.09
CA GLU A 222 -13.19 3.90 2.84
C GLU A 222 -13.96 3.22 3.97
N GLY A 223 -14.01 3.80 5.13
CA GLY A 223 -14.68 3.16 6.27
C GLY A 223 -14.85 4.11 7.45
N GLY A 224 -15.08 5.35 7.18
CA GLY A 224 -15.59 6.30 8.15
C GLY A 224 -14.75 6.47 9.40
N MET A 225 -14.23 7.64 9.57
CA MET A 225 -13.68 8.25 10.77
C MET A 225 -12.16 8.49 10.81
N VAL A 226 -11.58 8.89 9.68
CA VAL A 226 -10.32 9.65 9.71
C VAL A 226 -10.61 11.05 9.16
N THR A 227 -11.07 11.94 10.03
CA THR A 227 -11.56 13.28 9.66
C THR A 227 -10.49 14.37 9.73
N SER A 228 -9.21 14.03 9.77
CA SER A 228 -8.16 15.05 9.95
C SER A 228 -6.90 14.92 9.10
N VAL A 229 -6.86 14.09 8.06
CA VAL A 229 -5.86 14.29 7.02
C VAL A 229 -6.34 15.44 6.15
N THR A 230 -5.84 16.64 6.44
CA THR A 230 -6.18 17.91 5.78
C THR A 230 -5.72 17.98 4.32
N GLU A 231 -5.00 16.99 3.83
CA GLU A 231 -4.65 16.83 2.41
C GLU A 231 -5.72 16.00 1.71
N GLN A 232 -6.33 16.59 0.70
CA GLN A 232 -7.37 15.95 -0.08
C GLN A 232 -6.81 14.67 -0.74
N PRO A 233 -7.57 13.56 -0.81
CA PRO A 233 -7.13 12.31 -1.46
C PRO A 233 -6.54 12.52 -2.86
N LYS A 234 -7.01 13.53 -3.59
CA LYS A 234 -6.49 13.93 -4.90
C LYS A 234 -5.04 14.41 -4.88
N GLN A 235 -4.60 15.08 -3.80
CA GLN A 235 -3.23 15.59 -3.68
C GLN A 235 -2.27 14.42 -3.38
N ILE A 236 -2.63 13.56 -2.43
CA ILE A 236 -1.82 12.35 -2.12
C ILE A 236 -1.65 11.48 -3.36
N THR A 237 -2.73 11.27 -4.14
CA THR A 237 -2.66 10.50 -5.39
C THR A 237 -1.77 11.19 -6.43
N LYS A 238 -1.76 12.52 -6.50
CA LYS A 238 -0.89 13.28 -7.39
C LYS A 238 0.57 13.11 -6.99
N ASP A 239 0.89 13.31 -5.72
CA ASP A 239 2.26 13.18 -5.19
C ASP A 239 2.83 11.77 -5.38
N LEU A 240 1.99 10.73 -5.25
CA LEU A 240 2.39 9.35 -5.52
C LEU A 240 2.63 9.06 -7.00
N ARG A 241 1.86 9.68 -7.93
CA ARG A 241 2.11 9.58 -9.37
C ARG A 241 3.44 10.21 -9.78
N GLU A 242 3.83 11.27 -9.09
CA GLU A 242 5.09 11.96 -9.28
C GLU A 242 6.28 11.21 -8.65
N SER A 243 6.05 10.03 -8.06
CA SER A 243 7.07 9.21 -7.39
C SER A 243 7.22 7.81 -8.02
N ALA A 244 6.74 7.63 -9.24
CA ALA A 244 6.86 6.37 -9.97
C ALA A 244 7.99 6.43 -11.00
N TYR A 245 8.82 5.37 -11.01
CA TYR A 245 9.88 5.16 -12.00
C TYR A 245 9.56 3.92 -12.83
N LEU A 246 9.90 3.97 -14.12
CA LEU A 246 10.00 2.78 -14.94
C LEU A 246 11.47 2.59 -15.30
N ILE A 247 12.02 1.43 -14.96
CA ILE A 247 13.43 1.11 -15.20
C ILE A 247 13.55 -0.17 -16.02
N THR A 248 14.65 -0.29 -16.76
CA THR A 248 15.00 -1.51 -17.50
C THR A 248 15.49 -2.61 -16.56
N GLU A 249 15.70 -3.81 -17.09
CA GLU A 249 16.32 -4.93 -16.36
C GLU A 249 17.74 -4.59 -15.85
N THR A 250 18.47 -3.74 -16.56
CA THR A 250 19.82 -3.28 -16.18
C THR A 250 19.80 -2.10 -15.21
N GLY A 251 18.62 -1.51 -14.94
CA GLY A 251 18.43 -0.37 -14.05
C GLY A 251 18.48 0.99 -14.75
N ALA A 252 18.55 1.04 -16.10
CA ALA A 252 18.42 2.30 -16.83
C ALA A 252 17.00 2.87 -16.68
N ILE A 253 16.89 4.19 -16.46
CA ILE A 253 15.60 4.85 -16.23
C ILE A 253 14.91 5.14 -17.56
N ILE A 254 13.73 4.56 -17.78
CA ILE A 254 12.84 4.87 -18.90
C ILE A 254 11.97 6.08 -18.56
N VAL A 255 11.43 6.11 -17.33
CA VAL A 255 10.56 7.18 -16.81
C VAL A 255 11.01 7.57 -15.42
N SER A 256 11.19 8.89 -15.19
CA SER A 256 11.49 9.49 -13.90
C SER A 256 10.36 10.44 -13.47
N PRO A 257 10.08 10.60 -12.16
CA PRO A 257 9.16 11.61 -11.65
C PRO A 257 9.65 13.05 -11.84
N GLU A 258 10.95 13.29 -11.90
CA GLU A 258 11.50 14.62 -12.04
C GLU A 258 11.37 15.14 -13.49
N GLU A 259 10.84 16.35 -13.65
CA GLU A 259 10.71 17.04 -14.95
C GLU A 259 12.07 17.43 -15.58
N SER A 260 13.16 17.26 -14.84
CA SER A 260 14.46 17.82 -15.19
C SER A 260 15.28 17.07 -16.26
N MET A 261 14.70 16.07 -16.92
CA MET A 261 15.38 15.39 -18.04
C MET A 261 15.06 15.97 -19.42
N ASP A 262 14.40 17.11 -19.51
CA ASP A 262 14.25 17.86 -20.78
C ASP A 262 15.52 18.63 -21.18
N THR A 263 16.64 18.38 -20.52
CA THR A 263 17.90 18.97 -20.94
C THR A 263 18.84 17.89 -21.47
N HIS A 264 18.84 17.66 -22.78
CA HIS A 264 20.15 17.64 -23.43
C HIS A 264 20.92 18.84 -22.86
N PRO A 265 22.05 18.67 -22.19
CA PRO A 265 22.88 19.81 -21.87
C PRO A 265 23.20 20.47 -23.18
N ALA A 266 22.50 21.55 -23.54
CA ALA A 266 22.89 22.42 -24.62
C ALA A 266 24.29 22.86 -24.28
N ALA A 267 25.27 22.33 -24.97
CA ALA A 267 26.66 22.75 -24.85
C ALA A 267 26.67 24.28 -24.98
N PRO A 268 27.25 25.02 -24.03
CA PRO A 268 27.38 26.46 -24.19
C PRO A 268 28.30 26.69 -25.36
N GLY A 269 27.72 26.98 -26.54
CA GLY A 269 28.50 27.38 -27.70
C GLY A 269 28.21 26.71 -29.03
N GLY A 270 27.19 25.89 -29.20
CA GLY A 270 26.67 25.51 -30.52
C GLY A 270 27.62 24.74 -31.44
N GLN A 271 28.55 23.95 -30.90
CA GLN A 271 29.34 23.01 -31.70
C GLN A 271 29.07 21.57 -31.25
N PRO A 272 28.84 20.60 -32.15
CA PRO A 272 28.69 19.21 -31.80
C PRO A 272 30.00 18.68 -31.21
N VAL A 273 29.93 18.21 -29.98
CA VAL A 273 31.05 17.52 -29.31
C VAL A 273 31.17 16.13 -29.92
N LYS A 274 32.17 15.93 -30.75
CA LYS A 274 32.34 14.77 -31.63
C LYS A 274 32.92 13.52 -30.99
N ASP A 275 33.36 13.53 -29.75
CA ASP A 275 34.17 12.41 -29.22
C ASP A 275 33.79 11.87 -27.83
N ASP A 276 32.58 12.18 -27.29
CA ASP A 276 32.18 11.76 -25.93
C ASP A 276 30.90 10.90 -25.84
N GLU A 277 30.44 10.32 -26.94
CA GLU A 277 29.18 9.58 -27.03
C GLU A 277 29.15 8.34 -26.11
N ALA A 278 30.25 7.59 -26.05
CA ALA A 278 30.37 6.46 -25.13
C ALA A 278 30.49 6.92 -23.66
N ALA A 279 31.08 8.09 -23.42
CA ALA A 279 31.16 8.68 -22.08
C ALA A 279 29.82 9.26 -21.64
N LEU A 280 29.03 9.87 -22.54
CA LEU A 280 27.71 10.41 -22.23
C LEU A 280 26.70 9.29 -22.03
N ALA A 281 26.69 8.26 -22.87
CA ALA A 281 25.88 7.04 -22.65
C ALA A 281 26.27 6.33 -21.35
N THR A 282 27.57 6.27 -21.03
CA THR A 282 28.09 5.69 -19.79
C THR A 282 27.74 6.56 -18.58
N LEU A 283 27.80 7.88 -18.69
CA LEU A 283 27.42 8.83 -17.63
C LEU A 283 25.91 8.87 -17.41
N LEU A 284 25.10 8.82 -18.46
CA LEU A 284 23.64 8.71 -18.35
C LEU A 284 23.23 7.36 -17.74
N THR A 285 23.88 6.27 -18.14
CA THR A 285 23.59 4.95 -17.61
C THR A 285 24.13 4.76 -16.18
N GLN A 286 25.36 5.20 -15.89
CA GLN A 286 25.95 5.06 -14.55
C GLN A 286 25.49 6.13 -13.56
N GLY A 287 25.27 7.37 -13.99
CA GLY A 287 24.84 8.46 -13.10
C GLY A 287 23.39 8.33 -12.64
N LEU A 288 22.51 7.78 -13.45
CA LEU A 288 21.08 7.61 -13.14
C LEU A 288 20.79 6.35 -12.35
N VAL A 289 21.49 5.26 -12.61
CA VAL A 289 21.35 3.99 -11.88
C VAL A 289 21.84 4.13 -10.43
N THR A 290 22.87 4.92 -10.18
CA THR A 290 23.40 5.12 -8.82
C THR A 290 22.58 6.06 -7.96
N SER A 291 21.60 6.77 -8.50
CA SER A 291 20.78 7.73 -7.77
C SER A 291 19.50 7.14 -7.17
N LEU A 292 19.07 5.95 -7.61
CA LEU A 292 17.88 5.29 -7.08
C LEU A 292 18.25 4.52 -5.80
N PRO A 293 17.76 4.95 -4.62
CA PRO A 293 18.04 4.25 -3.38
C PRO A 293 17.50 2.81 -3.43
N GLY A 294 18.29 1.82 -3.00
CA GLY A 294 17.88 0.41 -2.99
C GLY A 294 17.88 -0.26 -4.36
N ILE A 295 18.56 0.29 -5.36
CA ILE A 295 18.60 -0.26 -6.73
C ILE A 295 19.12 -1.71 -6.77
N SER A 296 20.08 -2.06 -5.94
CA SER A 296 20.63 -3.44 -5.85
C SER A 296 19.57 -4.46 -5.47
N GLU A 297 18.73 -4.14 -4.49
CA GLU A 297 17.63 -5.00 -4.05
C GLU A 297 16.51 -5.05 -5.09
N ILE A 298 16.22 -3.91 -5.73
CA ILE A 298 15.22 -3.84 -6.81
C ILE A 298 15.64 -4.72 -7.99
N LEU A 299 16.92 -4.69 -8.38
CA LEU A 299 17.41 -5.51 -9.48
C LEU A 299 17.50 -7.00 -9.12
N ALA A 300 17.77 -7.32 -7.86
CA ALA A 300 17.97 -8.69 -7.40
C ALA A 300 16.70 -9.56 -7.41
N SER A 301 15.50 -8.96 -7.41
CA SER A 301 14.26 -9.73 -7.35
C SER A 301 13.19 -9.20 -8.32
N PRO A 302 12.30 -10.06 -8.84
CA PRO A 302 11.26 -9.65 -9.79
C PRO A 302 10.18 -8.78 -9.16
N SER A 303 9.99 -8.88 -7.86
CA SER A 303 9.04 -8.04 -7.13
C SER A 303 9.38 -7.98 -5.67
N GLY A 304 9.01 -6.91 -5.01
CA GLY A 304 9.25 -6.77 -3.59
C GLY A 304 8.96 -5.37 -3.08
N TRP A 305 9.28 -5.17 -1.82
CA TRP A 305 9.27 -3.86 -1.21
C TRP A 305 10.42 -3.71 -0.22
N LEU A 306 10.90 -2.49 -0.05
CA LEU A 306 12.01 -2.15 0.83
C LEU A 306 11.72 -0.83 1.53
N ARG A 307 11.95 -0.76 2.84
CA ARG A 307 11.96 0.50 3.56
C ARG A 307 13.37 1.07 3.59
N LEU A 308 13.55 2.24 3.03
CA LEU A 308 14.80 2.98 3.10
C LEU A 308 15.05 3.51 4.52
N LYS A 309 16.31 3.42 4.95
CA LYS A 309 16.77 3.92 6.25
C LYS A 309 17.79 5.05 6.10
N ASP A 310 17.84 5.67 4.94
CA ASP A 310 18.79 6.71 4.54
C ASP A 310 18.42 8.13 4.98
N GLY A 311 17.40 8.27 5.82
CA GLY A 311 16.87 9.56 6.27
C GLY A 311 15.69 10.07 5.43
N SER A 312 15.42 9.50 4.25
CA SER A 312 14.26 9.86 3.42
C SER A 312 12.95 9.28 3.97
N ASP A 313 13.04 8.24 4.80
CA ASP A 313 11.92 7.50 5.41
C ASP A 313 10.82 7.14 4.40
N LYS A 314 11.25 6.58 3.26
CA LYS A 314 10.38 6.11 2.18
C LYS A 314 10.28 4.58 2.17
N VAL A 315 9.21 4.06 1.58
CA VAL A 315 9.04 2.65 1.23
C VAL A 315 8.97 2.56 -0.28
N ILE A 316 9.76 1.67 -0.84
CA ILE A 316 9.81 1.42 -2.28
C ILE A 316 9.11 0.09 -2.55
N TYR A 317 8.27 0.06 -3.58
CA TYR A 317 7.58 -1.11 -4.10
C TYR A 317 7.99 -1.30 -5.55
N TRP A 318 8.19 -2.55 -5.99
CA TRP A 318 8.51 -2.81 -7.39
C TRP A 318 7.90 -4.11 -7.88
N ALA A 319 7.60 -4.12 -9.17
CA ALA A 319 7.19 -5.32 -9.89
C ALA A 319 7.80 -5.33 -11.28
N GLN A 320 8.22 -6.52 -11.73
CA GLN A 320 8.82 -6.76 -13.04
C GLN A 320 7.77 -7.21 -14.04
N GLY A 321 7.84 -6.65 -15.24
CA GLY A 321 7.08 -7.09 -16.40
C GLY A 321 7.56 -8.43 -16.93
N ARG A 322 6.66 -9.17 -17.54
CA ARG A 322 6.91 -10.53 -18.04
C ARG A 322 7.75 -10.57 -19.30
N ASN A 323 7.47 -9.64 -20.23
CA ASN A 323 8.01 -9.70 -21.59
C ASN A 323 9.20 -8.76 -21.80
N THR A 324 9.25 -7.67 -21.05
CA THR A 324 10.28 -6.64 -21.19
C THR A 324 11.40 -6.75 -20.18
N GLY A 325 11.16 -7.46 -19.06
CA GLY A 325 12.06 -7.43 -17.92
C GLY A 325 12.07 -6.08 -17.17
N TRP A 326 11.31 -5.09 -17.63
CA TRP A 326 11.22 -3.78 -17.00
C TRP A 326 10.61 -3.86 -15.61
N LYS A 327 10.96 -2.90 -14.77
CA LYS A 327 10.41 -2.82 -13.42
C LYS A 327 9.73 -1.47 -13.22
N LEU A 328 8.49 -1.52 -12.79
CA LEU A 328 7.80 -0.35 -12.26
C LEU A 328 8.16 -0.22 -10.78
N VAL A 329 8.67 0.93 -10.40
CA VAL A 329 9.13 1.25 -9.04
C VAL A 329 8.30 2.40 -8.51
N LEU A 330 7.68 2.23 -7.35
CA LEU A 330 6.86 3.24 -6.69
C LEU A 330 7.48 3.61 -5.34
N GLU A 331 7.76 4.89 -5.13
CA GLU A 331 8.20 5.42 -3.84
C GLU A 331 7.02 5.97 -3.05
N VAL A 332 6.86 5.55 -1.82
CA VAL A 332 5.80 6.02 -0.92
C VAL A 332 6.42 6.52 0.38
N PRO A 333 6.14 7.75 0.81
CA PRO A 333 6.58 8.23 2.12
C PRO A 333 6.03 7.34 3.24
N TYR A 334 6.93 6.81 4.07
CA TYR A 334 6.57 5.92 5.18
C TYR A 334 5.55 6.56 6.14
N GLN A 335 5.64 7.87 6.33
CA GLN A 335 4.73 8.63 7.20
C GLN A 335 3.28 8.53 6.74
N LEU A 336 3.02 8.48 5.43
CA LEU A 336 1.66 8.28 4.88
C LEU A 336 1.10 6.92 5.27
N ILE A 337 1.93 5.87 5.20
CA ILE A 337 1.51 4.50 5.54
C ILE A 337 1.14 4.38 7.03
N VAL A 338 1.88 5.05 7.91
CA VAL A 338 1.68 4.92 9.37
C VAL A 338 0.81 6.02 9.98
N ALA A 339 0.43 7.03 9.21
CA ALA A 339 -0.41 8.14 9.69
C ALA A 339 -1.71 7.65 10.36
N PRO A 340 -2.48 6.70 9.81
CA PRO A 340 -3.69 6.18 10.45
C PRO A 340 -3.41 5.53 11.80
N ALA A 341 -2.29 4.78 11.92
CA ALA A 341 -1.91 4.17 13.20
C ALA A 341 -1.57 5.22 14.27
N ARG A 342 -0.90 6.29 13.86
CA ARG A 342 -0.58 7.40 14.77
C ARG A 342 -1.84 8.10 15.27
N GLU A 343 -2.79 8.34 14.39
CA GLU A 343 -4.05 8.99 14.74
C GLU A 343 -4.88 8.12 15.71
N LEU A 344 -5.03 6.83 15.41
CA LEU A 344 -5.68 5.87 16.31
C LEU A 344 -4.96 5.78 17.66
N ALA A 345 -3.63 5.84 17.68
CA ALA A 345 -2.85 5.85 18.91
C ALA A 345 -3.11 7.12 19.73
N VAL A 346 -3.17 8.29 19.10
CA VAL A 346 -3.49 9.55 19.77
C VAL A 346 -4.91 9.53 20.32
N GLN A 347 -5.89 9.09 19.53
CA GLN A 347 -7.28 8.94 19.99
C GLN A 347 -7.38 7.97 21.18
N SER A 348 -6.73 6.81 21.08
CA SER A 348 -6.67 5.84 22.17
C SER A 348 -5.99 6.40 23.43
N ALA A 349 -4.92 7.18 23.26
CA ALA A 349 -4.22 7.83 24.37
C ALA A 349 -5.10 8.90 25.03
N VAL A 350 -5.84 9.68 24.24
CA VAL A 350 -6.79 10.70 24.77
C VAL A 350 -7.93 10.03 25.54
N ILE A 351 -8.58 9.04 24.93
CA ILE A 351 -9.69 8.30 25.57
C ILE A 351 -9.20 7.60 26.84
N GLY A 352 -8.05 6.92 26.75
CA GLY A 352 -7.42 6.26 27.89
C GLY A 352 -7.05 7.26 28.99
N GLY A 353 -6.45 8.39 28.63
CA GLY A 353 -6.12 9.48 29.56
C GLY A 353 -7.33 10.05 30.27
N LEU A 354 -8.42 10.28 29.54
CA LEU A 354 -9.70 10.73 30.14
C LEU A 354 -10.28 9.65 31.07
N GLY A 355 -10.20 8.37 30.67
CA GLY A 355 -10.63 7.24 31.51
C GLY A 355 -9.84 7.17 32.83
N VAL A 356 -8.51 7.32 32.77
CA VAL A 356 -7.66 7.35 33.97
C VAL A 356 -7.96 8.56 34.83
N ALA A 357 -8.12 9.74 34.24
CA ALA A 357 -8.46 10.96 34.96
C ALA A 357 -9.82 10.83 35.67
N LEU A 358 -10.82 10.27 34.99
CA LEU A 358 -12.13 9.97 35.56
C LEU A 358 -12.02 8.96 36.73
N LEU A 359 -11.27 7.88 36.52
CA LEU A 359 -11.04 6.87 37.57
C LEU A 359 -10.37 7.50 38.80
N ILE A 360 -9.31 8.28 38.60
CA ILE A 360 -8.63 8.99 39.69
C ILE A 360 -9.61 9.95 40.39
N GLY A 361 -10.41 10.71 39.63
CA GLY A 361 -11.44 11.62 40.13
C GLY A 361 -12.46 10.89 40.99
N VAL A 362 -13.00 9.76 40.54
CA VAL A 362 -13.97 8.94 41.26
C VAL A 362 -13.35 8.38 42.53
N VAL A 363 -12.16 7.81 42.44
CA VAL A 363 -11.46 7.25 43.60
C VAL A 363 -11.14 8.34 44.64
N PHE A 364 -10.66 9.50 44.16
CA PHE A 364 -10.39 10.66 45.04
C PHE A 364 -11.67 11.19 45.69
N PHE A 365 -12.75 11.28 44.94
CA PHE A 365 -14.06 11.73 45.46
C PHE A 365 -14.59 10.76 46.52
N VAL A 366 -14.56 9.46 46.23
CA VAL A 366 -15.00 8.41 47.18
C VAL A 366 -14.08 8.41 48.41
N ALA A 367 -12.76 8.46 48.21
CA ALA A 367 -11.82 8.52 49.32
C ALA A 367 -12.06 9.74 50.24
N ARG A 368 -12.30 10.91 49.64
CA ARG A 368 -12.54 12.15 50.42
C ARG A 368 -13.92 12.12 51.12
N ARG A 369 -14.96 11.59 50.44
CA ARG A 369 -16.32 11.57 50.96
C ARG A 369 -16.56 10.48 51.99
N VAL A 370 -15.80 9.37 51.91
CA VAL A 370 -15.97 8.20 52.77
C VAL A 370 -14.85 8.11 53.81
N SER A 371 -13.57 8.23 53.37
CA SER A 371 -12.42 8.00 54.26
C SER A 371 -12.20 9.12 55.28
N GLY A 372 -12.52 10.38 54.91
CA GLY A 372 -12.35 11.51 55.83
C GLY A 372 -13.24 11.37 57.09
N PRO A 373 -14.56 11.30 56.95
CA PRO A 373 -15.47 11.09 58.08
C PRO A 373 -15.24 9.77 58.85
N ILE A 374 -14.82 8.69 58.16
CA ILE A 374 -14.45 7.44 58.80
C ILE A 374 -13.23 7.61 59.71
N SER A 375 -12.19 8.32 59.22
CA SER A 375 -10.99 8.60 60.00
C SER A 375 -11.31 9.46 61.23
N GLU A 376 -12.22 10.44 61.10
CA GLU A 376 -12.70 11.24 62.22
C GLU A 376 -13.44 10.35 63.23
N LEU A 377 -14.35 9.47 62.77
CA LEU A 377 -15.08 8.51 63.62
C LEU A 377 -14.13 7.50 64.30
N GLN A 378 -13.08 7.05 63.57
CA GLN A 378 -12.06 6.15 64.14
C GLN A 378 -11.26 6.85 65.25
N SER A 379 -10.89 8.11 65.06
CA SER A 379 -10.26 8.93 66.07
C SER A 379 -11.16 9.07 67.32
N ILE A 380 -12.45 9.33 67.08
CA ILE A 380 -13.46 9.41 68.13
C ILE A 380 -13.59 8.06 68.85
N ALA A 381 -13.68 6.95 68.08
CA ALA A 381 -13.77 5.61 68.67
C ALA A 381 -12.54 5.26 69.54
N SER A 382 -11.32 5.63 69.08
CA SER A 382 -10.11 5.46 69.88
C SER A 382 -10.06 6.34 71.12
N ASN A 383 -10.61 7.54 71.05
CA ASN A 383 -10.75 8.41 72.20
C ASN A 383 -11.81 7.87 73.22
N PHE A 384 -12.88 7.28 72.68
CA PHE A 384 -13.87 6.56 73.49
C PHE A 384 -13.25 5.35 74.21
N GLU A 385 -12.39 4.55 73.54
CA GLU A 385 -11.71 3.42 74.15
C GLU A 385 -10.74 3.89 75.27
N LYS A 386 -10.21 5.07 75.15
CA LYS A 386 -9.32 5.71 76.16
C LYS A 386 -10.07 6.47 77.25
N GLY A 387 -11.41 6.46 77.20
CA GLY A 387 -12.26 7.10 78.21
C GLY A 387 -12.41 8.62 78.05
N SER A 388 -11.95 9.21 76.95
CA SER A 388 -12.05 10.67 76.66
C SER A 388 -13.34 11.01 75.90
N TYR A 389 -14.51 11.02 76.57
CA TYR A 389 -15.81 11.16 75.93
C TYR A 389 -16.13 12.52 75.37
N GLU A 390 -15.46 13.58 75.80
CA GLU A 390 -15.69 14.95 75.34
C GLU A 390 -14.86 15.33 74.09
N GLU A 391 -13.71 14.72 73.92
CA GLU A 391 -12.84 14.98 72.75
C GLU A 391 -13.40 14.30 71.48
N GLY A 392 -14.11 15.06 70.66
CA GLY A 392 -14.68 14.59 69.38
C GLY A 392 -16.21 14.69 69.32
N LYS A 393 -16.89 15.16 70.36
CA LYS A 393 -18.36 15.32 70.40
C LYS A 393 -18.86 16.24 69.28
N GLU A 394 -18.26 17.42 69.07
CA GLU A 394 -18.63 18.34 67.99
C GLU A 394 -18.45 17.72 66.59
N THR A 395 -17.40 16.93 66.43
CA THR A 395 -17.12 16.22 65.18
C THR A 395 -18.16 15.13 64.94
N LEU A 396 -18.53 14.40 65.98
CA LEU A 396 -19.58 13.38 65.94
C LEU A 396 -20.93 14.00 65.60
N GLU A 397 -21.31 15.11 66.22
CA GLU A 397 -22.57 15.84 65.98
C GLU A 397 -22.63 16.35 64.53
N ARG A 398 -21.51 16.90 64.00
CA ARG A 398 -21.40 17.31 62.62
C ARG A 398 -21.63 16.16 61.64
N ILE A 399 -21.05 14.97 61.94
CA ILE A 399 -21.22 13.79 61.09
C ILE A 399 -22.64 13.21 61.23
N GLN A 400 -23.24 13.26 62.40
CA GLN A 400 -24.64 12.83 62.64
C GLN A 400 -25.66 13.69 61.88
N GLY A 401 -25.35 14.96 61.62
CA GLY A 401 -26.17 15.89 60.81
C GLY A 401 -26.25 15.52 59.34
N ARG A 402 -25.44 14.56 58.83
CA ARG A 402 -25.50 14.15 57.43
C ARG A 402 -26.77 13.30 57.17
N SER A 403 -27.32 13.48 55.99
CA SER A 403 -28.51 12.71 55.53
C SER A 403 -28.17 11.40 54.85
N ASP A 404 -26.87 11.11 54.63
CA ASP A 404 -26.40 9.89 53.98
C ASP A 404 -26.14 8.72 54.97
N GLU A 405 -25.58 7.61 54.42
CA GLU A 405 -25.28 6.40 55.19
C GLU A 405 -24.30 6.68 56.35
N LEU A 406 -23.36 7.59 56.14
CA LEU A 406 -22.38 7.98 57.16
C LEU A 406 -23.01 8.76 58.30
N GLY A 407 -23.98 9.65 57.99
CA GLY A 407 -24.78 10.29 59.04
C GLY A 407 -25.65 9.32 59.83
N ARG A 408 -26.27 8.33 59.15
CA ARG A 408 -26.96 7.23 59.78
C ARG A 408 -26.04 6.40 60.66
N PHE A 409 -24.85 6.09 60.13
CA PHE A 409 -23.84 5.35 60.88
C PHE A 409 -23.37 6.11 62.12
N ALA A 410 -23.07 7.41 62.02
CA ALA A 410 -22.70 8.23 63.16
C ALA A 410 -23.78 8.30 64.23
N ARG A 411 -25.07 8.38 63.82
CA ARG A 411 -26.22 8.28 64.74
C ARG A 411 -26.29 6.92 65.40
N SER A 412 -26.13 5.83 64.64
CA SER A 412 -26.10 4.47 65.18
C SER A 412 -24.89 4.24 66.08
N PHE A 413 -23.72 4.80 65.71
CA PHE A 413 -22.51 4.76 66.53
C PHE A 413 -22.71 5.45 67.88
N SER A 414 -23.35 6.61 67.89
CA SER A 414 -23.73 7.32 69.13
C SER A 414 -24.65 6.49 69.99
N THR A 415 -25.57 5.72 69.34
CA THR A 415 -26.45 4.78 70.07
C THR A 415 -25.69 3.51 70.49
N MET A 416 -24.69 3.12 69.63
CA MET A 416 -23.83 1.93 69.82
C MET A 416 -22.66 2.13 70.79
N ALA A 417 -22.32 3.38 71.18
CA ALA A 417 -21.46 3.57 72.35
C ALA A 417 -21.98 2.80 73.57
N ARG A 418 -23.21 2.40 73.52
CA ARG A 418 -23.87 1.47 74.48
C ARG A 418 -23.75 -0.01 74.10
N GLU A 419 -23.55 -0.34 72.84
CA GLU A 419 -23.66 -1.74 72.35
C GLU A 419 -22.45 -2.17 71.45
N ILE A 420 -21.30 -1.57 71.63
CA ILE A 420 -20.11 -1.74 70.78
C ILE A 420 -19.69 -3.20 70.53
N ARG A 421 -19.88 -4.07 71.43
CA ARG A 421 -19.47 -5.49 71.36
C ARG A 421 -20.25 -6.37 70.38
N LEU A 422 -21.43 -5.97 69.97
CA LEU A 422 -22.30 -6.86 69.18
C LEU A 422 -22.22 -6.70 67.66
N ARG A 423 -21.52 -5.75 67.16
CA ARG A 423 -21.56 -5.41 65.70
C ARG A 423 -20.25 -5.48 64.91
N GLU A 424 -19.11 -5.76 65.52
CA GLU A 424 -17.87 -6.03 64.77
C GLU A 424 -18.04 -7.21 63.79
N THR A 425 -18.84 -8.22 64.20
CA THR A 425 -19.14 -9.37 63.35
C THR A 425 -19.94 -9.01 62.11
N ARG A 426 -20.88 -8.04 62.19
CA ARG A 426 -21.68 -7.62 61.03
C ARG A 426 -20.91 -6.76 60.02
N LEU A 427 -19.93 -5.97 60.44
CA LEU A 427 -19.05 -5.21 59.57
C LEU A 427 -18.13 -6.13 58.76
N SER A 428 -17.67 -7.21 59.40
CA SER A 428 -16.84 -8.23 58.72
C SER A 428 -17.65 -8.98 57.65
N GLU A 429 -18.90 -9.34 57.94
CA GLU A 429 -19.80 -10.00 57.00
C GLU A 429 -20.13 -9.10 55.78
N TRP A 430 -20.27 -7.79 56.01
CA TRP A 430 -20.61 -6.85 54.93
C TRP A 430 -19.44 -6.62 53.94
N ASN A 431 -18.22 -6.53 54.47
CA ASN A 431 -17.02 -6.43 53.64
C ASN A 431 -16.78 -7.72 52.84
N ALA A 432 -17.00 -8.89 53.47
CA ALA A 432 -16.88 -10.16 52.76
C ALA A 432 -17.90 -10.32 51.62
N ASN A 433 -19.11 -9.75 51.81
CA ASN A 433 -20.14 -9.79 50.78
C ASN A 433 -19.86 -8.83 49.62
N LEU A 434 -19.28 -7.64 49.90
CA LEU A 434 -18.87 -6.67 48.88
C LEU A 434 -17.74 -7.22 47.98
N GLU A 435 -16.75 -7.84 48.65
CA GLU A 435 -15.66 -8.50 47.92
C GLU A 435 -16.14 -9.65 47.04
N ARG A 436 -17.16 -10.40 47.49
CA ARG A 436 -17.76 -11.46 46.69
C ARG A 436 -18.45 -10.89 45.46
N THR A 437 -19.27 -9.83 45.63
CA THR A 437 -20.02 -9.22 44.52
C THR A 437 -19.08 -8.61 43.45
N VAL A 438 -17.99 -8.00 43.89
CA VAL A 438 -16.97 -7.47 42.96
C VAL A 438 -16.29 -8.60 42.16
N ARG A 439 -15.95 -9.71 42.83
CA ARG A 439 -15.38 -10.88 42.14
C ARG A 439 -16.34 -11.50 41.13
N GLU A 440 -17.62 -11.65 41.47
CA GLU A 440 -18.65 -12.18 40.59
C GLU A 440 -18.82 -11.30 39.34
N ARG A 441 -18.90 -9.96 39.50
CA ARG A 441 -19.04 -9.03 38.37
C ARG A 441 -17.80 -8.99 37.46
N THR A 442 -16.62 -9.13 38.05
CA THR A 442 -15.38 -9.20 37.28
C THR A 442 -15.27 -10.48 36.47
N ALA A 443 -15.76 -11.61 37.07
CA ALA A 443 -15.80 -12.89 36.37
C ALA A 443 -16.82 -12.87 35.20
N ASP A 444 -18.01 -12.30 35.42
CA ASP A 444 -19.04 -12.16 34.39
C ASP A 444 -18.54 -11.31 33.20
N LEU A 445 -17.81 -10.21 33.49
CA LEU A 445 -17.25 -9.35 32.47
C LEU A 445 -16.18 -10.06 31.62
N ALA A 446 -15.31 -10.83 32.29
CA ALA A 446 -14.28 -11.62 31.61
C ALA A 446 -14.90 -12.66 30.65
N GLN A 447 -15.98 -13.35 31.09
CA GLN A 447 -16.69 -14.28 30.21
C GLN A 447 -17.36 -13.61 29.01
N ALA A 448 -17.91 -12.41 29.19
CA ALA A 448 -18.53 -11.66 28.10
C ALA A 448 -17.50 -11.26 27.03
N ILE A 449 -16.31 -10.79 27.45
CA ILE A 449 -15.21 -10.45 26.56
C ILE A 449 -14.76 -11.69 25.77
N GLU A 450 -14.54 -12.82 26.46
CA GLU A 450 -14.13 -14.06 25.79
C GLU A 450 -15.15 -14.53 24.75
N LYS A 451 -16.44 -14.40 25.05
CA LYS A 451 -17.51 -14.76 24.12
C LYS A 451 -17.50 -13.88 22.86
N VAL A 452 -17.33 -12.56 23.02
CA VAL A 452 -17.25 -11.63 21.88
C VAL A 452 -16.04 -11.94 21.00
N GLU A 453 -14.89 -12.21 21.63
CA GLU A 453 -13.65 -12.51 20.92
C GLU A 453 -13.75 -13.81 20.11
N LYS A 454 -14.34 -14.87 20.70
CA LYS A 454 -14.64 -16.12 20.00
C LYS A 454 -15.60 -15.93 18.83
N THR A 455 -16.63 -15.10 19.01
CA THR A 455 -17.61 -14.83 17.95
C THR A 455 -16.94 -14.08 16.77
N ASN A 456 -16.11 -13.09 17.08
CA ASN A 456 -15.38 -12.35 16.05
C ASN A 456 -14.37 -13.23 15.28
N GLN A 457 -13.67 -14.12 15.99
CA GLN A 457 -12.76 -15.08 15.37
C GLN A 457 -13.49 -16.08 14.47
N ALA A 458 -14.63 -16.59 14.92
CA ALA A 458 -15.47 -17.49 14.13
C ALA A 458 -15.97 -16.80 12.85
N MET A 459 -16.45 -15.57 12.98
CA MET A 459 -16.95 -14.80 11.85
C MET A 459 -15.85 -14.47 10.82
N ALA A 460 -14.63 -14.15 11.30
CA ALA A 460 -13.47 -13.96 10.43
C ALA A 460 -13.05 -15.25 9.71
N ALA A 461 -13.11 -16.40 10.40
CA ALA A 461 -12.81 -17.70 9.81
C ALA A 461 -13.83 -18.09 8.74
N GLU A 462 -15.13 -17.90 9.00
CA GLU A 462 -16.19 -18.14 8.02
C GLU A 462 -16.02 -17.27 6.76
N LEU A 463 -15.65 -15.99 6.95
CA LEU A 463 -15.39 -15.11 5.83
C LEU A 463 -14.15 -15.55 5.02
N ALA A 464 -13.10 -16.02 5.69
CA ALA A 464 -11.90 -16.53 5.02
C ALA A 464 -12.17 -17.84 4.26
N GLU A 465 -13.00 -18.73 4.82
CA GLU A 465 -13.46 -19.95 4.14
C GLU A 465 -14.28 -19.62 2.90
N ALA A 466 -15.24 -18.69 3.03
CA ALA A 466 -16.03 -18.20 1.90
C ALA A 466 -15.16 -17.57 0.80
N ALA A 467 -14.11 -16.82 1.19
CA ALA A 467 -13.15 -16.26 0.24
C ALA A 467 -12.34 -17.34 -0.50
N THR A 468 -11.97 -18.39 0.20
CA THR A 468 -11.28 -19.55 -0.41
C THR A 468 -12.18 -20.27 -1.40
N TYR A 469 -13.44 -20.48 -1.02
CA TYR A 469 -14.44 -21.09 -1.90
C TYR A 469 -14.69 -20.23 -3.14
N SER A 470 -14.84 -18.91 -2.97
CA SER A 470 -15.03 -17.98 -4.07
C SER A 470 -13.89 -18.05 -5.11
N ARG A 471 -12.65 -18.16 -4.63
CA ARG A 471 -11.49 -18.33 -5.50
C ARG A 471 -11.44 -19.68 -6.20
N ALA A 472 -11.87 -20.74 -5.52
CA ALA A 472 -11.86 -22.10 -6.07
C ALA A 472 -12.84 -22.32 -7.24
N VAL A 473 -13.86 -21.45 -7.33
CA VAL A 473 -14.84 -21.48 -8.43
C VAL A 473 -14.31 -20.83 -9.71
N LEU A 474 -13.24 -20.01 -9.61
CA LEU A 474 -12.67 -19.36 -10.79
C LEU A 474 -12.02 -20.41 -11.72
N PRO A 475 -12.06 -20.16 -13.02
CA PRO A 475 -11.56 -21.14 -13.99
C PRO A 475 -10.06 -21.33 -13.88
N GLY A 476 -9.61 -22.58 -14.00
CA GLY A 476 -8.19 -22.93 -14.05
C GLY A 476 -7.54 -22.38 -15.32
N LYS A 477 -6.25 -22.04 -15.23
CA LYS A 477 -5.49 -21.53 -16.38
C LYS A 477 -5.48 -22.53 -17.54
N LEU A 478 -5.77 -22.05 -18.73
CA LEU A 478 -5.59 -22.84 -19.94
C LEU A 478 -4.12 -22.80 -20.38
N THR A 479 -3.64 -23.91 -20.90
CA THR A 479 -2.27 -24.03 -21.42
C THR A 479 -2.22 -24.28 -22.92
N GLN A 480 -3.29 -24.82 -23.50
CA GLN A 480 -3.45 -25.08 -24.93
C GLN A 480 -4.95 -25.09 -25.31
N PRO A 481 -5.32 -24.69 -26.53
CA PRO A 481 -4.50 -24.04 -27.57
C PRO A 481 -4.24 -22.56 -27.28
N VAL A 482 -4.88 -21.99 -26.25
CA VAL A 482 -4.70 -20.62 -25.78
C VAL A 482 -4.21 -20.66 -24.34
N THR A 483 -3.16 -19.90 -24.06
CA THR A 483 -2.69 -19.73 -22.68
C THR A 483 -3.48 -18.61 -22.03
N THR A 484 -4.09 -18.91 -20.89
CA THR A 484 -4.72 -17.88 -20.06
C THR A 484 -3.92 -17.66 -18.79
N ASP A 485 -3.75 -16.42 -18.41
CA ASP A 485 -3.25 -16.06 -17.09
C ASP A 485 -4.10 -14.93 -16.51
N TRP A 486 -4.31 -14.99 -15.20
CA TRP A 486 -5.16 -14.04 -14.52
C TRP A 486 -4.73 -13.81 -13.08
N VAL A 487 -5.10 -12.68 -12.57
CA VAL A 487 -4.99 -12.33 -11.16
C VAL A 487 -6.35 -11.85 -10.69
N PHE A 488 -6.81 -12.50 -9.65
CA PHE A 488 -8.06 -12.17 -8.99
C PHE A 488 -7.79 -11.50 -7.64
N VAL A 489 -8.30 -10.30 -7.51
CA VAL A 489 -8.07 -9.48 -6.35
C VAL A 489 -9.36 -8.80 -5.94
N THR A 490 -9.73 -9.03 -4.70
CA THR A 490 -10.94 -8.48 -4.11
C THR A 490 -10.63 -7.23 -3.31
N SER A 491 -11.53 -6.25 -3.33
CA SER A 491 -11.43 -5.01 -2.52
C SER A 491 -11.56 -5.26 -1.02
N SER A 492 -12.13 -6.39 -0.63
CA SER A 492 -12.22 -6.91 0.73
C SER A 492 -11.93 -8.40 0.73
N GLN A 493 -12.24 -9.13 1.79
CA GLN A 493 -12.07 -10.58 1.82
C GLN A 493 -12.88 -11.29 0.71
N LEU A 494 -14.03 -10.72 0.33
CA LEU A 494 -14.91 -11.22 -0.71
C LEU A 494 -15.27 -10.09 -1.67
N GLY A 495 -15.08 -10.31 -2.97
CA GLY A 495 -15.43 -9.38 -4.04
C GLY A 495 -16.68 -9.82 -4.79
N GLY A 496 -17.37 -8.84 -5.39
CA GLY A 496 -18.50 -9.09 -6.28
C GLY A 496 -18.07 -9.48 -7.70
N ASP A 497 -16.83 -9.13 -8.06
CA ASP A 497 -16.31 -9.42 -9.40
C ASP A 497 -16.05 -10.91 -9.57
N SER A 498 -16.17 -11.36 -10.80
CA SER A 498 -15.79 -12.70 -11.19
C SER A 498 -15.49 -12.74 -12.69
N PHE A 499 -14.98 -13.82 -13.15
CA PHE A 499 -14.72 -14.03 -14.56
C PHE A 499 -14.82 -15.50 -14.91
N GLY A 500 -15.00 -15.74 -16.18
CA GLY A 500 -14.96 -17.08 -16.71
C GLY A 500 -14.54 -17.12 -18.16
N TYR A 501 -14.24 -18.29 -18.62
CA TYR A 501 -13.98 -18.57 -20.01
C TYR A 501 -14.30 -20.03 -20.32
N HIS A 502 -14.81 -20.26 -21.50
CA HIS A 502 -15.09 -21.58 -22.03
C HIS A 502 -15.02 -21.58 -23.56
N TRP A 503 -14.79 -22.73 -24.11
CA TRP A 503 -14.81 -22.92 -25.53
C TRP A 503 -16.26 -23.03 -26.03
N LEU A 504 -16.63 -22.20 -27.00
CA LEU A 504 -17.93 -22.30 -27.70
C LEU A 504 -17.86 -23.34 -28.81
N ASP A 505 -16.72 -23.44 -29.45
CA ASP A 505 -16.37 -24.40 -30.48
C ASP A 505 -14.84 -24.60 -30.49
N ASP A 506 -14.32 -25.40 -31.41
CA ASP A 506 -12.88 -25.72 -31.50
C ASP A 506 -11.96 -24.50 -31.75
N ASN A 507 -12.50 -23.36 -32.20
CA ASN A 507 -11.72 -22.16 -32.56
C ASN A 507 -12.14 -20.90 -31.81
N THR A 508 -13.23 -20.95 -31.07
CA THR A 508 -13.81 -19.77 -30.44
C THR A 508 -13.82 -19.90 -28.92
N LEU A 509 -12.95 -19.15 -28.26
CA LEU A 509 -12.95 -19.01 -26.81
C LEU A 509 -13.82 -17.83 -26.39
N ALA A 510 -14.84 -18.10 -25.61
CA ALA A 510 -15.59 -17.06 -24.91
C ALA A 510 -14.90 -16.70 -23.59
N LEU A 511 -14.73 -15.42 -23.35
CA LEU A 511 -14.23 -14.88 -22.10
C LEU A 511 -15.22 -13.82 -21.63
N TYR A 512 -15.56 -13.86 -20.37
CA TYR A 512 -16.45 -12.88 -19.75
C TYR A 512 -15.91 -12.42 -18.40
N LEU A 513 -16.17 -11.19 -18.11
CA LEU A 513 -15.97 -10.56 -16.81
C LEU A 513 -17.33 -10.19 -16.24
N LEU A 514 -17.52 -10.47 -15.01
CA LEU A 514 -18.73 -10.17 -14.27
C LEU A 514 -18.40 -9.19 -13.15
N ASP A 515 -19.11 -8.08 -13.13
CA ASP A 515 -19.05 -7.11 -12.04
C ASP A 515 -20.44 -7.05 -11.37
N VAL A 516 -20.50 -7.45 -10.12
CA VAL A 516 -21.72 -7.39 -9.29
C VAL A 516 -21.64 -6.16 -8.41
N CYS A 517 -22.57 -5.24 -8.59
CA CYS A 517 -22.67 -4.03 -7.78
C CYS A 517 -22.67 -4.34 -6.28
N GLY A 518 -21.73 -3.74 -5.53
CA GLY A 518 -21.55 -3.92 -4.10
C GLY A 518 -20.36 -4.77 -3.74
N HIS A 519 -20.19 -5.07 -2.46
CA HIS A 519 -19.05 -5.83 -1.93
C HIS A 519 -19.49 -6.77 -0.80
N GLY A 520 -18.61 -7.69 -0.44
CA GLY A 520 -18.83 -8.64 0.65
C GLY A 520 -19.61 -9.88 0.22
N VAL A 521 -20.12 -10.62 1.21
CA VAL A 521 -20.69 -11.98 1.05
C VAL A 521 -21.82 -12.03 0.03
N GLY A 522 -22.74 -11.06 0.06
CA GLY A 522 -23.90 -11.05 -0.84
C GLY A 522 -23.51 -10.89 -2.31
N ALA A 523 -22.64 -9.95 -2.62
CA ALA A 523 -22.14 -9.72 -3.96
C ALA A 523 -21.31 -10.92 -4.47
N ALA A 524 -20.46 -11.49 -3.62
CA ALA A 524 -19.69 -12.67 -3.95
C ALA A 524 -20.55 -13.90 -4.24
N LEU A 525 -21.58 -14.17 -3.44
CA LEU A 525 -22.49 -15.28 -3.68
C LEU A 525 -23.27 -15.13 -4.98
N LEU A 526 -23.69 -13.88 -5.29
CA LEU A 526 -24.38 -13.61 -6.54
C LEU A 526 -23.44 -13.82 -7.74
N SER A 527 -22.21 -13.34 -7.68
CA SER A 527 -21.24 -13.52 -8.76
C SER A 527 -20.94 -15.00 -9.01
N ILE A 528 -20.73 -15.79 -7.93
CA ILE A 528 -20.54 -17.25 -8.01
C ILE A 528 -21.76 -17.92 -8.66
N SER A 529 -22.98 -17.51 -8.28
CA SER A 529 -24.22 -18.10 -8.79
C SER A 529 -24.46 -17.81 -10.28
N VAL A 530 -23.88 -16.72 -10.79
CA VAL A 530 -23.99 -16.35 -12.22
C VAL A 530 -22.90 -17.03 -13.05
N VAL A 531 -21.74 -17.29 -12.47
CA VAL A 531 -20.62 -17.95 -13.16
C VAL A 531 -20.83 -19.47 -13.31
N ASN A 532 -21.50 -20.10 -12.34
CA ASN A 532 -21.88 -21.53 -12.39
C ASN A 532 -23.19 -21.76 -13.13
#